data_96a6b008cc23691f034c4de61df84066
#
_entry.id   96a6b008cc23691f034c4de61df84066
#
_cell.length_a   1.000
_cell.length_b   1.000
_cell.length_c   1.000
_cell.angle_alpha   90.00
_cell.angle_beta   90.00
_cell.angle_gamma   90.00
#
_symmetry.space_group_name_H-M   'P 1'
#
loop_
_entity.id
_entity.type
_entity.pdbx_description
1 polymer ?
#
loop_
_entity_poly.entity_id
_entity_poly.type
_entity_poly.pdbx_seq_one_letter_code
_entity_poly.pdbx_strand_id
1 'polypeptide(L)'
;TGFLMVKTGQLRIYSHSDDGKQITLYRLLDMDSCIFSASCMLRNINFEINIDVEKESSILIIPADIFNDISNRNLAVKSFMLDLVSSRFSDVMWIFEQYVFTNMASRLSGVLLDQASLSGSHTLSLTHDIIARELGTAREVITRLLKQFQADGLVSISRNRIEITDINGLRKIFKEQ
;
A
#
# COMPACT_ATOMS: atom_id res chain seq x y z
N THR A 1 -11.99 -18.17 2.01
CA THR A 1 -11.49 -17.14 1.07
C THR A 1 -12.48 -16.94 -0.05
N GLY A 2 -12.62 -15.72 -0.53
CA GLY A 2 -13.58 -15.34 -1.57
C GLY A 2 -13.22 -13.97 -2.13
N PHE A 3 -14.03 -13.45 -3.04
CA PHE A 3 -13.89 -12.10 -3.56
C PHE A 3 -14.30 -11.08 -2.49
N LEU A 4 -13.38 -10.20 -2.09
CA LEU A 4 -13.58 -9.21 -1.04
C LEU A 4 -13.79 -7.83 -1.66
N MET A 5 -14.81 -7.12 -1.19
CA MET A 5 -15.07 -5.71 -1.49
C MET A 5 -15.15 -4.92 -0.18
N VAL A 6 -14.50 -3.78 -0.13
CA VAL A 6 -14.61 -2.82 0.97
C VAL A 6 -15.82 -1.94 0.69
N LYS A 7 -16.81 -1.96 1.57
CA LYS A 7 -17.97 -1.03 1.47
C LYS A 7 -17.61 0.33 2.02
N THR A 8 -16.96 0.34 3.18
CA THR A 8 -16.43 1.54 3.85
C THR A 8 -15.20 1.17 4.65
N GLY A 9 -14.26 2.10 4.81
CA GLY A 9 -13.07 1.92 5.64
C GLY A 9 -11.77 1.85 4.86
N GLN A 10 -10.74 1.26 5.45
CA GLN A 10 -9.42 1.16 4.84
C GLN A 10 -8.71 -0.13 5.28
N LEU A 11 -8.32 -0.92 4.28
CA LEU A 11 -7.51 -2.12 4.46
C LEU A 11 -6.15 -1.95 3.81
N ARG A 12 -5.11 -2.45 4.46
CA ARG A 12 -3.74 -2.53 3.94
C ARG A 12 -3.46 -3.95 3.46
N ILE A 13 -3.05 -4.08 2.21
CA ILE A 13 -2.63 -5.35 1.62
C ILE A 13 -1.10 -5.36 1.57
N TYR A 14 -0.49 -6.39 2.16
CA TYR A 14 0.96 -6.48 2.26
C TYR A 14 1.46 -7.92 2.12
N SER A 15 2.70 -8.07 1.74
CA SER A 15 3.46 -9.30 1.79
C SER A 15 4.51 -9.22 2.89
N HIS A 16 4.95 -10.37 3.40
CA HIS A 16 6.08 -10.45 4.33
C HIS A 16 7.08 -11.49 3.84
N SER A 17 8.34 -11.27 4.19
CA SER A 17 9.42 -12.22 3.98
C SER A 17 9.57 -13.14 5.20
N ASP A 18 10.30 -14.23 5.06
CA ASP A 18 10.55 -15.21 6.13
C ASP A 18 11.23 -14.58 7.37
N ASP A 19 12.01 -13.51 7.18
CA ASP A 19 12.63 -12.72 8.26
C ASP A 19 11.71 -11.63 8.85
N GLY A 20 10.42 -11.62 8.47
CA GLY A 20 9.38 -10.76 9.02
C GLY A 20 9.33 -9.33 8.47
N LYS A 21 10.10 -9.00 7.45
CA LYS A 21 9.99 -7.70 6.78
C LYS A 21 8.69 -7.64 5.98
N GLN A 22 8.00 -6.52 6.07
CA GLN A 22 6.73 -6.29 5.39
C GLN A 22 6.89 -5.27 4.27
N ILE A 23 6.14 -5.48 3.19
CA ILE A 23 6.04 -4.56 2.06
C ILE A 23 4.56 -4.34 1.78
N THR A 24 4.11 -3.09 1.87
CA THR A 24 2.75 -2.71 1.46
C THR A 24 2.64 -2.81 -0.05
N LEU A 25 1.69 -3.60 -0.53
CA LEU A 25 1.41 -3.73 -1.96
C LEU A 25 0.44 -2.64 -2.42
N TYR A 26 -0.65 -2.46 -1.69
CA TYR A 26 -1.63 -1.39 -1.93
C TYR A 26 -2.61 -1.28 -0.76
N ARG A 27 -3.43 -0.23 -0.80
CA ARG A 27 -4.56 -0.05 0.12
C ARG A 27 -5.87 -0.21 -0.62
N LEU A 28 -6.86 -0.75 0.06
CA LEU A 28 -8.25 -0.78 -0.38
C LEU A 28 -9.01 0.26 0.42
N LEU A 29 -9.65 1.16 -0.28
CA LEU A 29 -10.50 2.21 0.25
C LEU A 29 -11.98 1.88 -0.01
N ASP A 30 -12.87 2.84 0.28
CA ASP A 30 -14.30 2.71 0.03
C ASP A 30 -14.58 2.28 -1.42
N MET A 31 -15.39 1.23 -1.58
CA MET A 31 -15.79 0.61 -2.84
C MET A 31 -14.69 -0.13 -3.61
N ASP A 32 -13.46 -0.23 -3.09
CA ASP A 32 -12.39 -1.02 -3.69
C ASP A 32 -12.60 -2.53 -3.50
N SER A 33 -12.04 -3.29 -4.45
CA SER A 33 -12.09 -4.75 -4.43
C SER A 33 -10.70 -5.37 -4.37
N CYS A 34 -10.58 -6.47 -3.61
CA CYS A 34 -9.34 -7.24 -3.49
C CYS A 34 -9.38 -8.47 -4.40
N ILE A 35 -8.51 -8.47 -5.40
CA ILE A 35 -8.40 -9.63 -6.29
C ILE A 35 -7.60 -10.77 -5.67
N PHE A 36 -6.62 -10.46 -4.80
CA PHE A 36 -5.79 -11.50 -4.18
C PHE A 36 -6.54 -12.31 -3.12
N SER A 37 -7.64 -11.79 -2.57
CA SER A 37 -8.54 -12.59 -1.74
C SER A 37 -9.28 -13.66 -2.56
N ALA A 38 -9.33 -13.46 -3.88
CA ALA A 38 -9.85 -14.41 -4.85
C ALA A 38 -8.75 -15.34 -5.43
N SER A 39 -7.69 -15.61 -4.66
CA SER A 39 -6.58 -16.50 -5.07
C SER A 39 -7.03 -17.89 -5.51
N CYS A 40 -8.17 -18.36 -5.02
CA CYS A 40 -8.86 -19.56 -5.51
C CYS A 40 -9.34 -19.46 -6.97
N MET A 41 -9.41 -18.25 -7.55
CA MET A 41 -9.84 -17.98 -8.93
C MET A 41 -8.64 -17.80 -9.87
N LEU A 42 -7.53 -17.31 -9.34
CA LEU A 42 -6.27 -17.18 -10.07
C LEU A 42 -5.42 -18.43 -9.79
N ARG A 43 -5.43 -19.36 -10.75
CA ARG A 43 -4.60 -20.57 -10.66
C ARG A 43 -3.12 -20.16 -10.66
N ASN A 44 -2.32 -20.79 -9.79
CA ASN A 44 -0.87 -20.61 -9.69
C ASN A 44 -0.37 -19.31 -9.01
N ILE A 45 -1.12 -18.75 -8.09
CA ILE A 45 -0.56 -17.74 -7.18
C ILE A 45 0.27 -18.47 -6.10
N ASN A 46 1.58 -18.22 -6.12
CA ASN A 46 2.56 -18.83 -5.22
C ASN A 46 3.13 -17.81 -4.21
N PHE A 47 2.34 -16.81 -3.79
CA PHE A 47 2.75 -15.87 -2.77
C PHE A 47 1.63 -15.64 -1.75
N GLU A 48 2.03 -15.40 -0.52
CA GLU A 48 1.12 -15.09 0.57
C GLU A 48 0.92 -13.58 0.68
N ILE A 49 -0.33 -13.20 0.87
CA ILE A 49 -0.71 -11.83 1.21
C ILE A 49 -1.39 -11.79 2.55
N ASN A 50 -1.22 -10.69 3.23
CA ASN A 50 -1.85 -10.39 4.51
C ASN A 50 -2.69 -9.13 4.36
N ILE A 51 -3.72 -9.04 5.19
CA ILE A 51 -4.65 -7.91 5.22
C ILE A 51 -4.73 -7.38 6.65
N ASP A 52 -4.37 -6.12 6.82
CA ASP A 52 -4.56 -5.38 8.07
C ASP A 52 -5.71 -4.39 7.93
N VAL A 53 -6.49 -4.21 8.99
CA VAL A 53 -7.53 -3.20 9.08
C VAL A 53 -6.90 -1.91 9.64
N GLU A 54 -6.70 -0.89 8.79
CA GLU A 54 -6.12 0.40 9.20
C GLU A 54 -7.20 1.38 9.73
N LYS A 55 -8.45 1.25 9.26
CA LYS A 55 -9.62 1.97 9.78
C LYS A 55 -10.78 1.02 9.94
N GLU A 56 -11.70 1.31 10.85
CA GLU A 56 -12.94 0.53 10.99
C GLU A 56 -13.60 0.35 9.62
N SER A 57 -13.87 -0.91 9.26
CA SER A 57 -14.24 -1.26 7.89
C SER A 57 -15.45 -2.19 7.86
N SER A 58 -16.33 -1.92 6.90
CA SER A 58 -17.38 -2.84 6.49
C SER A 58 -16.99 -3.50 5.18
N ILE A 59 -16.97 -4.83 5.15
CA ILE A 59 -16.56 -5.61 3.99
C ILE A 59 -17.67 -6.55 3.53
N LEU A 60 -17.72 -6.82 2.23
CA LEU A 60 -18.51 -7.88 1.61
C LEU A 60 -17.56 -8.97 1.12
N ILE A 61 -17.85 -10.22 1.46
CA ILE A 61 -17.12 -11.37 0.94
C ILE A 61 -18.08 -12.24 0.15
N ILE A 62 -17.78 -12.45 -1.12
CA ILE A 62 -18.50 -13.37 -1.98
C ILE A 62 -17.69 -14.67 -2.03
N PRO A 63 -18.24 -15.83 -1.62
CA PRO A 63 -17.55 -17.11 -1.73
C PRO A 63 -17.02 -17.36 -3.14
N ALA A 64 -15.86 -18.00 -3.22
CA ALA A 64 -15.13 -18.15 -4.48
C ALA A 64 -15.89 -18.96 -5.53
N ASP A 65 -16.57 -20.01 -5.12
CA ASP A 65 -17.41 -20.86 -5.96
C ASP A 65 -18.57 -20.07 -6.58
N ILE A 66 -19.25 -19.25 -5.77
CA ILE A 66 -20.35 -18.38 -6.22
C ILE A 66 -19.84 -17.33 -7.20
N PHE A 67 -18.73 -16.67 -6.86
CA PHE A 67 -18.16 -15.65 -7.73
C PHE A 67 -17.67 -16.24 -9.07
N ASN A 68 -17.06 -17.43 -9.05
CA ASN A 68 -16.64 -18.15 -10.25
C ASN A 68 -17.84 -18.51 -11.15
N ASP A 69 -18.93 -19.00 -10.57
CA ASP A 69 -20.14 -19.32 -11.33
C ASP A 69 -20.72 -18.07 -12.01
N ILE A 70 -20.80 -16.95 -11.27
CA ILE A 70 -21.29 -15.68 -11.81
C ILE A 70 -20.37 -15.17 -12.93
N SER A 71 -19.05 -15.20 -12.74
CA SER A 71 -18.08 -14.71 -13.72
C SER A 71 -18.06 -15.55 -15.01
N ASN A 72 -18.32 -16.86 -14.90
CA ASN A 72 -18.41 -17.73 -16.07
C ASN A 72 -19.68 -17.51 -16.90
N ARG A 73 -20.75 -17.02 -16.27
CA ARG A 73 -22.05 -16.80 -16.93
C ARG A 73 -22.28 -15.35 -17.34
N ASN A 74 -21.47 -14.40 -16.82
CA ASN A 74 -21.68 -12.99 -17.07
C ASN A 74 -20.40 -12.33 -17.60
N LEU A 75 -20.44 -11.94 -18.88
CA LEU A 75 -19.31 -11.33 -19.56
C LEU A 75 -18.88 -9.99 -18.92
N ALA A 76 -19.82 -9.20 -18.40
CA ALA A 76 -19.49 -7.93 -17.74
C ALA A 76 -18.71 -8.15 -16.43
N VAL A 77 -19.06 -9.18 -15.66
CA VAL A 77 -18.30 -9.55 -14.44
C VAL A 77 -16.91 -10.05 -14.80
N LYS A 78 -16.81 -10.84 -15.89
CA LYS A 78 -15.51 -11.33 -16.37
C LYS A 78 -14.61 -10.18 -16.87
N SER A 79 -15.18 -9.19 -17.58
CA SER A 79 -14.45 -7.99 -18.00
C SER A 79 -13.99 -7.17 -16.81
N PHE A 80 -14.87 -6.91 -15.85
CA PHE A 80 -14.53 -6.22 -14.61
C PHE A 80 -13.36 -6.89 -13.86
N MET A 81 -13.35 -8.22 -13.80
CA MET A 81 -12.23 -8.95 -13.21
C MET A 81 -10.92 -8.73 -13.96
N LEU A 82 -10.95 -8.74 -15.29
CA LEU A 82 -9.75 -8.53 -16.10
C LEU A 82 -9.19 -7.12 -15.89
N ASP A 83 -10.07 -6.12 -15.85
CA ASP A 83 -9.68 -4.73 -15.57
C ASP A 83 -9.07 -4.59 -14.17
N LEU A 84 -9.66 -5.25 -13.17
CA LEU A 84 -9.16 -5.27 -11.80
C LEU A 84 -7.78 -5.95 -11.71
N VAL A 85 -7.58 -7.10 -12.38
CA VAL A 85 -6.27 -7.78 -12.46
C VAL A 85 -5.24 -6.87 -13.09
N SER A 86 -5.57 -6.24 -14.22
CA SER A 86 -4.67 -5.36 -14.96
C SER A 86 -4.25 -4.16 -14.11
N SER A 87 -5.20 -3.54 -13.40
CA SER A 87 -4.92 -2.44 -12.48
C SER A 87 -3.97 -2.89 -11.35
N ARG A 88 -4.26 -3.99 -10.68
CA ARG A 88 -3.43 -4.49 -9.57
C ARG A 88 -2.06 -4.99 -10.03
N PHE A 89 -1.96 -5.54 -11.24
CA PHE A 89 -0.66 -5.85 -11.84
C PHE A 89 0.18 -4.58 -12.04
N SER A 90 -0.43 -3.51 -12.55
CA SER A 90 0.24 -2.22 -12.70
C SER A 90 0.72 -1.64 -11.36
N ASP A 91 -0.12 -1.71 -10.30
CA ASP A 91 0.24 -1.27 -8.94
C ASP A 91 1.48 -2.04 -8.44
N VAL A 92 1.48 -3.37 -8.59
CA VAL A 92 2.60 -4.22 -8.14
C VAL A 92 3.85 -3.98 -8.97
N MET A 93 3.73 -3.80 -10.29
CA MET A 93 4.86 -3.47 -11.17
C MET A 93 5.47 -2.11 -10.82
N TRP A 94 4.64 -1.11 -10.51
CA TRP A 94 5.13 0.18 -10.05
C TRP A 94 5.94 0.05 -8.74
N ILE A 95 5.45 -0.74 -7.77
CA ILE A 95 6.19 -1.02 -6.53
C ILE A 95 7.52 -1.71 -6.84
N PHE A 96 7.52 -2.70 -7.73
CA PHE A 96 8.74 -3.39 -8.15
C PHE A 96 9.77 -2.41 -8.74
N GLU A 97 9.35 -1.52 -9.64
CA GLU A 97 10.21 -0.47 -10.18
C GLU A 97 10.77 0.43 -9.08
N GLN A 98 9.93 0.84 -8.12
CA GLN A 98 10.38 1.63 -6.96
C GLN A 98 11.47 0.89 -6.15
N TYR A 99 11.33 -0.41 -5.95
CA TYR A 99 12.32 -1.21 -5.22
C TYR A 99 13.62 -1.40 -5.99
N VAL A 100 13.57 -1.56 -7.29
CA VAL A 100 14.74 -1.84 -8.14
C VAL A 100 15.50 -0.57 -8.50
N PHE A 101 14.79 0.52 -8.84
CA PHE A 101 15.40 1.70 -9.44
C PHE A 101 15.41 2.94 -8.54
N THR A 102 14.57 2.99 -7.50
CA THR A 102 14.39 4.19 -6.68
C THR A 102 15.21 4.13 -5.39
N ASN A 103 15.89 5.21 -5.07
CA ASN A 103 16.62 5.30 -3.81
C ASN A 103 15.66 5.38 -2.60
N MET A 104 16.17 5.02 -1.41
CA MET A 104 15.35 4.95 -0.20
C MET A 104 14.78 6.32 0.23
N ALA A 105 15.44 7.43 -0.09
CA ALA A 105 14.94 8.76 0.21
C ALA A 105 13.69 9.11 -0.61
N SER A 106 13.68 8.79 -1.91
CA SER A 106 12.52 8.97 -2.77
C SER A 106 11.35 8.10 -2.31
N ARG A 107 11.59 6.84 -1.97
CA ARG A 107 10.55 5.93 -1.43
C ARG A 107 9.96 6.44 -0.11
N LEU A 108 10.80 6.95 0.80
CA LEU A 108 10.34 7.58 2.05
C LEU A 108 9.49 8.82 1.76
N SER A 109 9.90 9.66 0.82
CA SER A 109 9.10 10.83 0.40
C SER A 109 7.73 10.42 -0.12
N GLY A 110 7.65 9.35 -0.93
CA GLY A 110 6.39 8.80 -1.42
C GLY A 110 5.46 8.39 -0.28
N VAL A 111 5.95 7.61 0.69
CA VAL A 111 5.14 7.19 1.86
C VAL A 111 4.61 8.39 2.64
N LEU A 112 5.44 9.41 2.90
CA LEU A 112 4.98 10.61 3.62
C LEU A 112 3.91 11.38 2.86
N LEU A 113 4.05 11.51 1.54
CA LEU A 113 3.06 12.18 0.67
C LEU A 113 1.74 11.41 0.60
N ASP A 114 1.79 10.09 0.47
CA ASP A 114 0.61 9.22 0.46
C ASP A 114 -0.16 9.30 1.78
N GLN A 115 0.55 9.21 2.90
CA GLN A 115 -0.07 9.30 4.22
C GLN A 115 -0.68 10.67 4.47
N ALA A 116 -0.06 11.75 3.98
CA ALA A 116 -0.63 13.09 4.04
C ALA A 116 -1.92 13.18 3.22
N SER A 117 -1.94 12.60 2.03
CA SER A 117 -3.12 12.54 1.17
C SER A 117 -4.26 11.74 1.84
N LEU A 118 -3.97 10.55 2.37
CA LEU A 118 -4.95 9.67 3.01
C LEU A 118 -5.54 10.25 4.31
N SER A 119 -4.75 11.02 5.05
CA SER A 119 -5.21 11.65 6.31
C SER A 119 -5.81 13.05 6.12
N GLY A 120 -5.60 13.66 4.95
CA GLY A 120 -5.93 15.05 4.70
C GLY A 120 -5.15 16.03 5.58
N SER A 121 -3.98 15.64 6.09
CA SER A 121 -3.19 16.38 7.07
C SER A 121 -1.69 16.29 6.77
N HIS A 122 -0.97 17.40 6.94
CA HIS A 122 0.49 17.40 6.90
C HIS A 122 1.14 16.91 8.19
N THR A 123 0.35 16.65 9.23
CA THR A 123 0.80 16.09 10.49
C THR A 123 0.44 14.62 10.56
N LEU A 124 1.44 13.76 10.52
CA LEU A 124 1.32 12.31 10.42
C LEU A 124 1.60 11.66 11.78
N SER A 125 0.69 10.82 12.25
CA SER A 125 0.88 10.00 13.45
C SER A 125 1.57 8.68 13.09
N LEU A 126 2.84 8.75 12.67
CA LEU A 126 3.64 7.63 12.22
C LEU A 126 4.86 7.43 13.10
N THR A 127 5.19 6.18 13.37
CA THR A 127 6.45 5.78 14.01
C THR A 127 7.46 5.35 12.94
N HIS A 128 8.75 5.45 13.27
CA HIS A 128 9.82 4.95 12.38
C HIS A 128 9.68 3.46 12.09
N ASP A 129 9.14 2.67 13.03
CA ASP A 129 8.90 1.23 12.84
C ASP A 129 7.78 0.95 11.82
N ILE A 130 6.71 1.76 11.84
CA ILE A 130 5.62 1.64 10.85
C ILE A 130 6.16 1.93 9.45
N ILE A 131 6.91 3.03 9.28
CA ILE A 131 7.51 3.39 8.00
C ILE A 131 8.51 2.33 7.54
N ALA A 132 9.34 1.81 8.45
CA ALA A 132 10.32 0.77 8.13
C ALA A 132 9.64 -0.52 7.63
N ARG A 133 8.56 -0.95 8.26
CA ARG A 133 7.74 -2.09 7.80
C ARG A 133 7.11 -1.82 6.44
N GLU A 134 6.58 -0.63 6.23
CA GLU A 134 5.96 -0.26 4.96
C GLU A 134 6.96 -0.28 3.80
N LEU A 135 8.19 0.17 4.06
CA LEU A 135 9.26 0.24 3.07
C LEU A 135 10.15 -1.01 3.00
N GLY A 136 9.92 -2.03 3.83
CA GLY A 136 10.73 -3.25 3.85
C GLY A 136 12.20 -2.98 4.21
N THR A 137 12.46 -2.08 5.16
CA THR A 137 13.82 -1.68 5.57
C THR A 137 13.98 -1.68 7.08
N ALA A 138 15.21 -1.47 7.58
CA ALA A 138 15.48 -1.37 9.00
C ALA A 138 15.08 0.01 9.54
N ARG A 139 14.61 0.06 10.81
CA ARG A 139 14.22 1.29 11.50
C ARG A 139 15.35 2.34 11.53
N GLU A 140 16.58 1.89 11.68
CA GLU A 140 17.77 2.74 11.74
C GLU A 140 17.96 3.53 10.45
N VAL A 141 17.65 2.90 9.30
CA VAL A 141 17.70 3.55 7.97
C VAL A 141 16.69 4.68 7.90
N ILE A 142 15.44 4.40 8.32
CA ILE A 142 14.39 5.42 8.37
C ILE A 142 14.74 6.55 9.34
N THR A 143 15.26 6.21 10.51
CA THR A 143 15.68 7.22 11.50
C THR A 143 16.74 8.16 10.94
N ARG A 144 17.72 7.63 10.21
CA ARG A 144 18.78 8.43 9.58
C ARG A 144 18.24 9.33 8.48
N LEU A 145 17.37 8.79 7.60
CA LEU A 145 16.77 9.55 6.51
C LEU A 145 15.84 10.66 7.01
N LEU A 146 15.01 10.38 8.01
CA LEU A 146 14.14 11.40 8.60
C LEU A 146 14.92 12.52 9.27
N LYS A 147 16.05 12.21 9.95
CA LYS A 147 16.96 13.25 10.49
C LYS A 147 17.57 14.10 9.37
N GLN A 148 17.93 13.48 8.23
CA GLN A 148 18.39 14.23 7.06
C GLN A 148 17.28 15.14 6.53
N PHE A 149 16.07 14.64 6.33
CA PHE A 149 14.92 15.44 5.89
C PHE A 149 14.58 16.59 6.84
N GLN A 150 14.79 16.38 8.15
CA GLN A 150 14.62 17.46 9.14
C GLN A 150 15.73 18.52 9.01
N ALA A 151 16.97 18.12 8.79
CA ALA A 151 18.08 19.04 8.56
C ALA A 151 17.88 19.86 7.26
N ASP A 152 17.29 19.23 6.24
CA ASP A 152 16.97 19.87 4.96
C ASP A 152 15.66 20.72 5.01
N GLY A 153 14.99 20.78 6.17
CA GLY A 153 13.77 21.57 6.37
C GLY A 153 12.52 20.99 5.73
N LEU A 154 12.54 19.72 5.34
CA LEU A 154 11.42 19.05 4.67
C LEU A 154 10.35 18.55 5.65
N VAL A 155 10.78 18.13 6.85
CA VAL A 155 9.92 17.63 7.91
C VAL A 155 10.35 18.14 9.28
N SER A 156 9.43 18.16 10.24
CA SER A 156 9.70 18.33 11.67
C SER A 156 9.31 17.03 12.39
N ILE A 157 10.21 16.54 13.27
CA ILE A 157 10.01 15.26 13.95
C ILE A 157 9.81 15.51 15.45
N SER A 158 8.74 14.94 15.99
CA SER A 158 8.47 14.89 17.42
C SER A 158 8.06 13.47 17.84
N ARG A 159 7.79 13.25 19.12
CA ARG A 159 7.45 11.90 19.62
C ARG A 159 6.21 11.35 18.92
N ASN A 160 6.37 10.28 18.14
CA ASN A 160 5.32 9.61 17.35
C ASN A 160 4.60 10.52 16.34
N ARG A 161 5.25 11.60 15.90
CA ARG A 161 4.66 12.58 15.03
C ARG A 161 5.69 13.11 14.04
N ILE A 162 5.31 13.14 12.78
CA ILE A 162 6.09 13.72 11.69
C ILE A 162 5.21 14.79 11.03
N GLU A 163 5.69 16.01 10.98
CA GLU A 163 5.02 17.13 10.31
C GLU A 163 5.77 17.46 9.02
N ILE A 164 5.05 17.49 7.90
CA ILE A 164 5.61 17.90 6.61
C ILE A 164 5.66 19.42 6.58
N THR A 165 6.88 19.97 6.54
CA THR A 165 7.13 21.41 6.50
C THR A 165 7.31 21.93 5.08
N ASP A 166 7.85 21.11 4.17
CA ASP A 166 7.97 21.42 2.74
C ASP A 166 7.49 20.24 1.88
N ILE A 167 6.21 20.32 1.49
CA ILE A 167 5.60 19.30 0.62
C ILE A 167 6.17 19.31 -0.80
N ASN A 168 6.59 20.49 -1.29
CA ASN A 168 7.17 20.61 -2.64
C ASN A 168 8.58 20.04 -2.70
N GLY A 169 9.38 20.23 -1.66
CA GLY A 169 10.67 19.59 -1.48
C GLY A 169 10.56 18.07 -1.48
N LEU A 170 9.60 17.49 -0.74
CA LEU A 170 9.34 16.05 -0.76
C LEU A 170 8.91 15.55 -2.13
N ARG A 171 8.03 16.29 -2.84
CA ARG A 171 7.61 15.96 -4.20
C ARG A 171 8.77 15.98 -5.20
N LYS A 172 9.73 16.88 -5.02
CA LYS A 172 10.93 16.96 -5.87
C LYS A 172 11.79 15.71 -5.67
N ILE A 173 12.10 15.33 -4.42
CA ILE A 173 12.85 14.11 -4.11
C ILE A 173 12.14 12.86 -4.66
N PHE A 174 10.82 12.81 -4.58
CA PHE A 174 10.03 11.69 -5.08
C PHE A 174 10.07 11.58 -6.62
N LYS A 175 10.23 12.70 -7.35
CA LYS A 175 10.27 12.76 -8.82
C LYS A 175 11.69 12.70 -9.42
N GLU A 176 12.72 12.98 -8.64
CA GLU A 176 14.13 12.90 -9.08
C GLU A 176 14.55 11.42 -9.22
N GLN A 177 14.11 10.79 -10.32
CA GLN A 177 14.51 9.47 -10.80
C GLN A 177 15.39 9.59 -12.04
#